data_2c5b39f85b57ce6c33b2567449c6fced
#
_entry.id   2c5b39f85b57ce6c33b2567449c6fced
#
_cell.length_a   1.000
_cell.length_b   1.000
_cell.length_c   1.000
_cell.angle_alpha   90.00
_cell.angle_beta   90.00
_cell.angle_gamma   90.00
#
_symmetry.space_group_name_H-M   'P 1'
#
loop_
_entity.id
_entity.type
_entity.pdbx_description
1 polymer ?
#
loop_
_entity_poly.entity_id
_entity_poly.type
_entity_poly.pdbx_seq_one_letter_code
_entity_poly.pdbx_strand_id
1 'polypeptide(L)'
;MAEQQPKITIGKFDFLPTSAMIRGKPPLVEWAEPLMAAIWCQRASPWWIGDLLTAGDARFGEAFSQVCEGHVSSEMLQRYESIARRVPRENRRPGLSWSAHAAVARLPYQQQRDMLKQAEEHGWNSEQLRVKVREWIASQK
;
A
#
# COMPACT_ATOMS: atom_id res chain seq x y z
N MET A 1 -13.10 -2.87 32.32
CA MET A 1 -13.69 -2.03 31.26
C MET A 1 -13.47 -2.69 29.92
N ALA A 2 -14.50 -2.75 29.12
CA ALA A 2 -14.34 -3.25 27.76
C ALA A 2 -13.46 -2.28 26.94
N GLU A 3 -12.47 -2.80 26.27
CA GLU A 3 -11.68 -1.98 25.36
C GLU A 3 -12.57 -1.54 24.21
N GLN A 4 -12.48 -0.25 23.86
CA GLN A 4 -13.17 0.25 22.68
C GLN A 4 -12.47 -0.26 21.44
N GLN A 5 -13.23 -0.80 20.52
CA GLN A 5 -12.70 -1.21 19.23
C GLN A 5 -12.30 0.02 18.43
N PRO A 6 -11.18 -0.05 17.67
CA PRO A 6 -10.83 1.02 16.74
C PRO A 6 -11.99 1.25 15.76
N LYS A 7 -12.25 2.51 15.46
CA LYS A 7 -13.35 2.89 14.59
C LYS A 7 -12.98 4.11 13.77
N ILE A 8 -13.26 4.04 12.48
CA ILE A 8 -13.16 5.20 11.58
C ILE A 8 -14.57 5.53 11.12
N THR A 9 -14.98 6.78 11.31
CA THR A 9 -16.32 7.23 10.95
C THR A 9 -16.26 8.21 9.78
N ILE A 10 -17.04 7.94 8.73
CA ILE A 10 -17.25 8.84 7.60
C ILE A 10 -18.78 9.03 7.47
N GLY A 11 -19.26 10.21 7.84
CA GLY A 11 -20.70 10.50 7.82
C GLY A 11 -21.50 9.52 8.68
N LYS A 12 -22.43 8.80 8.07
CA LYS A 12 -23.26 7.80 8.74
C LYS A 12 -22.67 6.40 8.72
N PHE A 13 -21.40 6.26 8.26
CA PHE A 13 -20.73 4.99 8.08
C PHE A 13 -19.62 4.83 9.12
N ASP A 14 -19.67 3.73 9.85
CA ASP A 14 -18.66 3.39 10.86
C ASP A 14 -17.89 2.15 10.39
N PHE A 15 -16.56 2.30 10.25
CA PHE A 15 -15.68 1.22 9.85
C PHE A 15 -15.01 0.63 11.09
N LEU A 16 -15.37 -0.59 11.42
CA LEU A 16 -14.87 -1.34 12.57
C LEU A 16 -13.89 -2.42 12.08
N PRO A 17 -13.10 -3.04 12.97
CA PRO A 17 -12.12 -4.04 12.54
C PRO A 17 -12.69 -5.20 11.72
N THR A 18 -13.95 -5.61 11.99
CA THR A 18 -14.54 -6.76 11.31
C THR A 18 -15.89 -6.47 10.67
N SER A 19 -16.29 -5.20 10.60
CA SER A 19 -17.59 -4.85 10.01
C SER A 19 -17.64 -3.38 9.63
N ALA A 20 -18.56 -3.06 8.73
CA ALA A 20 -18.98 -1.69 8.46
C ALA A 20 -20.44 -1.57 8.86
N MET A 21 -20.78 -0.53 9.60
CA MET A 21 -22.14 -0.30 10.08
C MET A 21 -22.67 1.01 9.54
N ILE A 22 -23.93 1.01 9.14
CA ILE A 22 -24.58 2.18 8.56
C ILE A 22 -25.65 2.68 9.53
N ARG A 23 -25.58 3.97 9.89
CA ARG A 23 -26.60 4.58 10.75
C ARG A 23 -27.66 5.23 9.87
N GLY A 24 -28.95 4.89 10.13
CA GLY A 24 -30.05 5.40 9.36
C GLY A 24 -30.14 4.81 7.96
N LYS A 25 -30.68 5.58 7.01
CA LYS A 25 -30.87 5.19 5.62
C LYS A 25 -30.35 6.27 4.68
N PRO A 26 -29.03 6.41 4.55
CA PRO A 26 -28.46 7.44 3.68
C PRO A 26 -28.84 7.18 2.21
N PRO A 27 -29.08 8.24 1.42
CA PRO A 27 -29.35 8.05 0.00
C PRO A 27 -28.12 7.57 -0.75
N LEU A 28 -28.32 7.01 -1.95
CA LEU A 28 -27.25 6.43 -2.76
C LEU A 28 -26.06 7.38 -2.94
N VAL A 29 -26.33 8.67 -3.11
CA VAL A 29 -25.27 9.66 -3.32
C VAL A 29 -24.26 9.71 -2.16
N GLU A 30 -24.70 9.40 -0.94
CA GLU A 30 -23.84 9.41 0.24
C GLU A 30 -23.01 8.13 0.39
N TRP A 31 -23.31 7.07 -0.35
CA TRP A 31 -22.60 5.79 -0.29
C TRP A 31 -21.28 5.80 -1.03
N ALA A 32 -21.16 6.61 -2.09
CA ALA A 32 -20.01 6.58 -2.98
C ALA A 32 -18.72 6.92 -2.24
N GLU A 33 -18.71 7.99 -1.44
CA GLU A 33 -17.51 8.45 -0.75
C GLU A 33 -16.95 7.41 0.24
N PRO A 34 -17.74 6.90 1.21
CA PRO A 34 -17.20 5.92 2.15
C PRO A 34 -16.81 4.59 1.50
N LEU A 35 -17.56 4.14 0.50
CA LEU A 35 -17.22 2.91 -0.21
C LEU A 35 -15.92 3.06 -0.99
N MET A 36 -15.76 4.16 -1.72
CA MET A 36 -14.52 4.43 -2.45
C MET A 36 -13.34 4.61 -1.51
N ALA A 37 -13.55 5.26 -0.37
CA ALA A 37 -12.49 5.41 0.64
C ALA A 37 -12.02 4.03 1.14
N ALA A 38 -12.95 3.11 1.41
CA ALA A 38 -12.61 1.76 1.85
C ALA A 38 -11.81 1.00 0.79
N ILE A 39 -12.25 1.06 -0.45
CA ILE A 39 -11.56 0.40 -1.57
C ILE A 39 -10.18 1.00 -1.77
N TRP A 40 -10.07 2.32 -1.70
CA TRP A 40 -8.82 3.05 -1.87
C TRP A 40 -7.82 2.73 -0.75
N CYS A 41 -8.28 2.63 0.50
CA CYS A 41 -7.43 2.29 1.63
C CYS A 41 -6.76 0.93 1.46
N GLN A 42 -7.46 -0.03 0.88
CA GLN A 42 -6.89 -1.35 0.61
C GLN A 42 -5.63 -1.25 -0.25
N ARG A 43 -5.63 -0.37 -1.25
CA ARG A 43 -4.49 -0.19 -2.15
C ARG A 43 -3.40 0.70 -1.55
N ALA A 44 -3.79 1.68 -0.76
CA ALA A 44 -2.88 2.69 -0.23
C ALA A 44 -2.18 2.27 1.05
N SER A 45 -2.81 1.41 1.86
CA SER A 45 -2.31 1.11 3.20
C SER A 45 -0.89 0.52 3.25
N PRO A 46 -0.45 -0.35 2.32
CA PRO A 46 0.93 -0.81 2.33
C PRO A 46 1.95 0.33 2.18
N TRP A 47 1.63 1.33 1.36
CA TRP A 47 2.46 2.52 1.19
C TRP A 47 2.49 3.37 2.45
N TRP A 48 1.32 3.57 3.08
CA TRP A 48 1.23 4.34 4.32
C TRP A 48 2.04 3.69 5.43
N ILE A 49 1.91 2.37 5.58
CA ILE A 49 2.65 1.62 6.60
C ILE A 49 4.15 1.74 6.32
N GLY A 50 4.58 1.51 5.08
CA GLY A 50 5.99 1.59 4.71
C GLY A 50 6.58 2.98 4.91
N ASP A 51 5.87 4.03 4.50
CA ASP A 51 6.34 5.41 4.65
C ASP A 51 6.40 5.82 6.12
N LEU A 52 5.41 5.42 6.92
CA LEU A 52 5.39 5.71 8.35
C LEU A 52 6.53 4.98 9.08
N LEU A 53 6.79 3.72 8.73
CA LEU A 53 7.90 2.97 9.30
C LEU A 53 9.25 3.61 8.95
N THR A 54 9.43 4.01 7.70
CA THR A 54 10.66 4.66 7.27
C THR A 54 10.88 5.97 8.02
N ALA A 55 9.86 6.80 8.13
CA ALA A 55 9.94 8.07 8.85
C ALA A 55 10.12 7.85 10.36
N GLY A 56 9.41 6.88 10.93
CA GLY A 56 9.47 6.57 12.34
C GLY A 56 10.81 5.99 12.76
N ASP A 57 11.36 5.07 11.96
CA ASP A 57 12.67 4.47 12.23
C ASP A 57 13.78 5.52 12.17
N ALA A 58 13.70 6.45 11.22
CA ALA A 58 14.67 7.53 11.10
C ALA A 58 14.62 8.47 12.32
N ARG A 59 13.43 8.67 12.89
CA ARG A 59 13.24 9.60 13.99
C ARG A 59 13.40 8.97 15.38
N PHE A 60 12.89 7.74 15.56
CA PHE A 60 12.80 7.10 16.88
C PHE A 60 13.66 5.85 17.01
N GLY A 61 14.28 5.38 15.93
CA GLY A 61 15.10 4.17 15.94
C GLY A 61 14.27 2.90 16.06
N GLU A 62 14.91 1.82 16.48
CA GLU A 62 14.28 0.50 16.56
C GLU A 62 13.07 0.46 17.50
N ALA A 63 13.01 1.36 18.47
CA ALA A 63 11.88 1.40 19.40
C ALA A 63 10.54 1.63 18.69
N PHE A 64 10.55 2.30 17.54
CA PHE A 64 9.32 2.59 16.81
C PHE A 64 8.64 1.34 16.28
N SER A 65 9.42 0.37 15.79
CA SER A 65 8.85 -0.86 15.22
C SER A 65 8.14 -1.71 16.27
N GLN A 66 8.49 -1.55 17.55
CA GLN A 66 7.84 -2.28 18.63
C GLN A 66 6.37 -1.92 18.80
N VAL A 67 5.97 -0.71 18.33
CA VAL A 67 4.56 -0.28 18.36
C VAL A 67 3.68 -1.22 17.54
N CYS A 68 4.22 -1.81 16.48
CA CYS A 68 3.49 -2.69 15.58
C CYS A 68 3.50 -4.15 16.04
N GLU A 69 4.25 -4.47 17.09
CA GLU A 69 4.44 -5.84 17.57
C GLU A 69 3.09 -6.49 17.91
N GLY A 70 2.87 -7.70 17.38
CA GLY A 70 1.63 -8.42 17.61
C GLY A 70 0.48 -8.06 16.68
N HIS A 71 0.60 -7.00 15.88
CA HIS A 71 -0.46 -6.57 14.96
C HIS A 71 -0.22 -7.03 13.53
N VAL A 72 1.02 -6.98 13.08
CA VAL A 72 1.43 -7.43 11.76
C VAL A 72 2.73 -8.19 11.91
N SER A 73 2.96 -9.21 11.08
CA SER A 73 4.22 -9.97 11.15
C SER A 73 5.41 -9.03 10.84
N SER A 74 6.54 -9.31 11.50
CA SER A 74 7.75 -8.54 11.26
C SER A 74 8.22 -8.64 9.82
N GLU A 75 7.98 -9.78 9.16
CA GLU A 75 8.33 -9.97 7.74
C GLU A 75 7.54 -9.04 6.84
N MET A 76 6.23 -8.89 7.09
CA MET A 76 5.39 -7.98 6.31
C MET A 76 5.79 -6.53 6.54
N LEU A 77 6.09 -6.15 7.78
CA LEU A 77 6.53 -4.79 8.09
C LEU A 77 7.83 -4.45 7.36
N GLN A 78 8.79 -5.37 7.39
CA GLN A 78 10.05 -5.20 6.68
C GLN A 78 9.83 -5.06 5.18
N ARG A 79 8.92 -5.85 4.63
CA ARG A 79 8.59 -5.80 3.21
C ARG A 79 7.97 -4.46 2.82
N TYR A 80 7.00 -3.98 3.58
CA TYR A 80 6.37 -2.68 3.32
C TYR A 80 7.40 -1.55 3.38
N GLU A 81 8.25 -1.58 4.40
CA GLU A 81 9.30 -0.57 4.56
C GLU A 81 10.31 -0.63 3.43
N SER A 82 10.78 -1.83 3.08
CA SER A 82 11.75 -2.01 2.01
C SER A 82 11.25 -1.49 0.67
N ILE A 83 9.99 -1.82 0.32
CA ILE A 83 9.39 -1.36 -0.94
C ILE A 83 9.21 0.16 -0.92
N ALA A 84 8.77 0.73 0.20
CA ALA A 84 8.60 2.17 0.31
C ALA A 84 9.93 2.93 0.12
N ARG A 85 11.03 2.38 0.62
CA ARG A 85 12.35 2.96 0.44
C ARG A 85 12.87 2.83 -0.98
N ARG A 86 12.65 1.67 -1.60
CA ARG A 86 13.21 1.35 -2.92
C ARG A 86 12.46 2.00 -4.07
N VAL A 87 11.17 2.27 -3.89
CA VAL A 87 10.34 2.91 -4.92
C VAL A 87 10.01 4.31 -4.45
N PRO A 88 10.77 5.32 -4.90
CA PRO A 88 10.51 6.71 -4.48
C PRO A 88 9.13 7.17 -4.94
N ARG A 89 8.59 8.14 -4.20
CA ARG A 89 7.21 8.63 -4.44
C ARG A 89 6.97 9.04 -5.88
N GLU A 90 7.94 9.68 -6.51
CA GLU A 90 7.83 10.14 -7.88
C GLU A 90 7.71 9.01 -8.90
N ASN A 91 8.12 7.79 -8.53
CA ASN A 91 7.97 6.61 -9.40
C ASN A 91 6.66 5.87 -9.16
N ARG A 92 5.97 6.14 -8.06
CA ARG A 92 4.74 5.43 -7.70
C ARG A 92 3.58 5.90 -8.58
N ARG A 93 2.84 4.94 -9.13
CA ARG A 93 1.70 5.22 -10.02
C ARG A 93 0.41 4.74 -9.37
N PRO A 94 -0.53 5.65 -9.06
CA PRO A 94 -1.78 5.27 -8.37
C PRO A 94 -2.64 4.26 -9.12
N GLY A 95 -2.50 4.20 -10.45
CA GLY A 95 -3.24 3.24 -11.27
C GLY A 95 -2.74 1.81 -11.18
N LEU A 96 -1.57 1.58 -10.56
CA LEU A 96 -0.98 0.26 -10.41
C LEU A 96 -1.04 -0.22 -8.96
N SER A 97 -1.10 -1.55 -8.77
CA SER A 97 -1.12 -2.14 -7.44
C SER A 97 0.23 -1.99 -6.74
N TRP A 98 0.21 -2.12 -5.41
CA TRP A 98 1.45 -2.19 -4.64
C TRP A 98 2.33 -3.36 -5.11
N SER A 99 1.72 -4.51 -5.43
CA SER A 99 2.45 -5.68 -5.90
C SER A 99 3.21 -5.41 -7.21
N ALA A 100 2.64 -4.59 -8.10
CA ALA A 100 3.34 -4.18 -9.32
C ALA A 100 4.60 -3.38 -8.99
N HIS A 101 4.50 -2.46 -8.03
CA HIS A 101 5.65 -1.67 -7.58
C HIS A 101 6.71 -2.56 -6.91
N ALA A 102 6.28 -3.54 -6.11
CA ALA A 102 7.19 -4.50 -5.49
C ALA A 102 7.99 -5.27 -6.54
N ALA A 103 7.37 -5.56 -7.68
CA ALA A 103 8.03 -6.29 -8.77
C ALA A 103 9.23 -5.54 -9.35
N VAL A 104 9.20 -4.20 -9.33
CA VAL A 104 10.27 -3.37 -9.91
C VAL A 104 11.22 -2.78 -8.86
N ALA A 105 10.98 -3.05 -7.58
CA ALA A 105 11.70 -2.38 -6.50
C ALA A 105 13.22 -2.56 -6.55
N ARG A 106 13.69 -3.69 -7.06
CA ARG A 106 15.14 -3.98 -7.18
C ARG A 106 15.81 -3.34 -8.39
N LEU A 107 15.04 -2.69 -9.27
CA LEU A 107 15.58 -2.05 -10.46
C LEU A 107 16.10 -0.64 -10.14
N PRO A 108 17.07 -0.13 -10.93
CA PRO A 108 17.47 1.26 -10.83
C PRO A 108 16.30 2.22 -11.09
N TYR A 109 16.43 3.44 -10.62
CA TYR A 109 15.38 4.46 -10.69
C TYR A 109 14.71 4.58 -12.06
N GLN A 110 15.52 4.73 -13.11
CA GLN A 110 14.95 4.96 -14.44
C GLN A 110 14.21 3.72 -14.96
N GLN A 111 14.75 2.52 -14.69
CA GLN A 111 14.12 1.28 -15.11
C GLN A 111 12.82 1.02 -14.37
N GLN A 112 12.73 1.43 -13.10
CA GLN A 112 11.46 1.38 -12.37
C GLN A 112 10.41 2.21 -13.10
N ARG A 113 10.75 3.46 -13.44
CA ARG A 113 9.83 4.37 -14.13
C ARG A 113 9.36 3.79 -15.46
N ASP A 114 10.31 3.29 -16.26
CA ASP A 114 10.01 2.75 -17.59
C ASP A 114 9.13 1.52 -17.50
N MET A 115 9.45 0.59 -16.60
CA MET A 115 8.68 -0.65 -16.42
C MET A 115 7.27 -0.38 -15.91
N LEU A 116 7.13 0.54 -14.94
CA LEU A 116 5.82 0.89 -14.41
C LEU A 116 4.96 1.60 -15.46
N LYS A 117 5.57 2.47 -16.25
CA LYS A 117 4.87 3.14 -17.35
C LYS A 117 4.37 2.12 -18.37
N GLN A 118 5.21 1.19 -18.79
CA GLN A 118 4.84 0.14 -19.73
C GLN A 118 3.75 -0.77 -19.15
N ALA A 119 3.83 -1.10 -17.87
CA ALA A 119 2.80 -1.91 -17.21
C ALA A 119 1.44 -1.22 -17.28
N GLU A 120 1.41 0.09 -17.06
CA GLU A 120 0.17 0.86 -17.11
C GLU A 120 -0.36 0.96 -18.56
N GLU A 121 0.53 1.22 -19.52
CA GLU A 121 0.16 1.31 -20.94
C GLU A 121 -0.35 0.01 -21.52
N HIS A 122 0.26 -1.11 -21.14
CA HIS A 122 -0.07 -2.44 -21.68
C HIS A 122 -1.00 -3.25 -20.80
N GLY A 123 -1.39 -2.74 -19.66
CA GLY A 123 -2.27 -3.44 -18.71
C GLY A 123 -1.64 -4.68 -18.08
N TRP A 124 -0.33 -4.68 -17.88
CA TRP A 124 0.34 -5.81 -17.23
C TRP A 124 -0.04 -5.90 -15.75
N ASN A 125 -0.34 -7.13 -15.29
CA ASN A 125 -0.50 -7.39 -13.87
C ASN A 125 0.89 -7.58 -13.23
N SER A 126 0.92 -7.80 -11.91
CA SER A 126 2.19 -7.94 -11.19
C SER A 126 3.01 -9.14 -11.65
N GLU A 127 2.35 -10.24 -12.04
CA GLU A 127 3.04 -11.44 -12.53
C GLU A 127 3.69 -11.19 -13.89
N GLN A 128 2.95 -10.58 -14.80
CA GLN A 128 3.49 -10.23 -16.12
C GLN A 128 4.66 -9.26 -15.98
N LEU A 129 4.54 -8.30 -15.07
CA LEU A 129 5.60 -7.34 -14.81
C LEU A 129 6.84 -8.02 -14.24
N ARG A 130 6.69 -9.02 -13.34
CA ARG A 130 7.82 -9.79 -12.82
C ARG A 130 8.59 -10.50 -13.94
N VAL A 131 7.87 -11.05 -14.92
CA VAL A 131 8.50 -11.68 -16.08
C VAL A 131 9.34 -10.66 -16.86
N LYS A 132 8.75 -9.48 -17.10
CA LYS A 132 9.46 -8.42 -17.83
C LYS A 132 10.70 -7.94 -17.08
N VAL A 133 10.61 -7.84 -15.75
CA VAL A 133 11.75 -7.47 -14.91
C VAL A 133 12.86 -8.50 -15.01
N ARG A 134 12.53 -9.80 -14.94
CA ARG A 134 13.51 -10.88 -15.08
C ARG A 134 14.18 -10.85 -16.44
N GLU A 135 13.41 -10.62 -17.50
CA GLU A 135 13.95 -10.51 -18.85
C GLU A 135 14.94 -9.36 -18.96
N TRP A 136 14.59 -8.21 -18.39
CA TRP A 136 15.49 -7.05 -18.42
C TRP A 136 16.79 -7.33 -17.67
N ILE A 137 16.69 -7.92 -16.46
CA ILE A 137 17.88 -8.26 -15.66
C ILE A 137 18.77 -9.23 -16.43
N ALA A 138 18.17 -10.25 -17.06
CA ALA A 138 18.93 -11.23 -17.85
C ALA A 138 19.65 -10.56 -19.03
N SER A 139 19.04 -9.53 -19.62
CA SER A 139 19.65 -8.82 -20.75
C SER A 139 20.86 -7.97 -20.37
N GLN A 140 21.04 -7.69 -19.06
CA GLN A 140 22.16 -6.89 -18.57
C GLN A 140 23.43 -7.73 -18.29
N LYS A 141 23.36 -9.04 -18.39
CA LYS A 141 24.53 -9.92 -18.17
C LYS A 141 25.31 -10.15 -19.44
#